data_1df1c8de524842b5178187dc528af1e4
#
_entry.id   1df1c8de524842b5178187dc528af1e4
#
_cell.length_a   1.000
_cell.length_b   1.000
_cell.length_c   1.000
_cell.angle_alpha   90.00
_cell.angle_beta   90.00
_cell.angle_gamma   90.00
#
_symmetry.space_group_name_H-M   'P 1'
#
loop_
_entity.id
_entity.type
_entity.pdbx_description
1 polymer ?
#
loop_
_entity_poly.entity_id
_entity_poly.type
_entity_poly.pdbx_seq_one_letter_code
_entity_poly.pdbx_strand_id
1 'polypeptide(L)'
;MAKQIEADARTAPVDISFLMAAHNAAPWIETAIRSALDQAGVAVEVLVVDDGSTDGTASVLARLAAADPRIRPIPLDAAGTHAPRGPSAARNAALAAARGRWVAILDADDLIVPDRSHTLLDLAAATDADLIADNPIPFTGAFDPGGAGMLDRCREPYLFTVELAQYLTCNRMLTPGVKLGYLKPMLRADFVRRHGLRYVDTVRVGEDFLFCVAALAEGARFVVSSYAGYGYRRGPASLSHRLRLADIEHLDAAFAAYAEGGALAGHRARSAGIRQASRAYRDSLATAQVIARVVEAAQGGRWLRGAALALARPRAWRFLTGSLMAAAGKRAGRRLRPAMPDALPAGPR
;
A
#
# COMPACT_ATOMS: atom_id res chain seq x y z
N MET A 1 16.74 -37.80 -8.16
CA MET A 1 15.80 -37.08 -9.04
C MET A 1 15.08 -35.93 -8.30
N ALA A 2 14.44 -36.10 -7.16
CA ALA A 2 13.78 -35.00 -6.42
C ALA A 2 14.73 -33.85 -6.04
N LYS A 3 15.93 -34.13 -5.48
CA LYS A 3 16.91 -33.10 -5.14
C LYS A 3 17.45 -32.32 -6.36
N GLN A 4 17.51 -32.94 -7.54
CA GLN A 4 17.91 -32.29 -8.79
C GLN A 4 16.81 -31.35 -9.28
N ILE A 5 15.54 -31.77 -9.20
CA ILE A 5 14.37 -30.95 -9.54
C ILE A 5 14.25 -29.75 -8.60
N GLU A 6 14.54 -29.93 -7.29
CA GLU A 6 14.57 -28.81 -6.33
C GLU A 6 15.73 -27.84 -6.58
N ALA A 7 16.90 -28.33 -7.01
CA ALA A 7 18.05 -27.49 -7.36
C ALA A 7 17.77 -26.70 -8.64
N ASP A 8 17.20 -27.31 -9.67
CA ASP A 8 16.82 -26.65 -10.92
C ASP A 8 15.69 -25.60 -10.73
N ALA A 9 14.72 -25.87 -9.85
CA ALA A 9 13.67 -24.90 -9.51
C ALA A 9 14.21 -23.67 -8.76
N ARG A 10 15.33 -23.79 -8.05
CA ARG A 10 15.99 -22.68 -7.36
C ARG A 10 16.86 -21.81 -8.27
N THR A 11 17.23 -22.31 -9.45
CA THR A 11 18.10 -21.61 -10.42
C THR A 11 17.36 -21.09 -11.64
N ALA A 12 16.11 -21.51 -11.85
CA ALA A 12 15.29 -21.02 -12.95
C ALA A 12 15.09 -19.50 -12.84
N PRO A 13 15.15 -18.75 -13.96
CA PRO A 13 14.89 -17.33 -13.96
C PRO A 13 13.47 -17.05 -13.48
N VAL A 14 13.34 -16.14 -12.52
CA VAL A 14 12.06 -15.68 -11.97
C VAL A 14 11.73 -14.32 -12.59
N ASP A 15 10.54 -14.20 -13.16
CA ASP A 15 10.09 -12.92 -13.70
C ASP A 15 9.61 -11.99 -12.59
N ILE A 16 8.79 -12.52 -11.67
CA ILE A 16 8.17 -11.72 -10.63
C ILE A 16 8.32 -12.39 -9.27
N SER A 17 8.81 -11.63 -8.29
CA SER A 17 8.73 -11.97 -6.87
C SER A 17 7.55 -11.23 -6.24
N PHE A 18 6.51 -11.96 -5.83
CA PHE A 18 5.44 -11.37 -5.02
C PHE A 18 5.89 -11.21 -3.57
N LEU A 19 5.76 -9.99 -3.04
CA LEU A 19 6.09 -9.66 -1.65
C LEU A 19 4.80 -9.66 -0.84
N MET A 20 4.66 -10.60 0.09
CA MET A 20 3.45 -10.76 0.90
C MET A 20 3.80 -10.67 2.40
N ALA A 21 3.33 -9.60 3.05
CA ALA A 21 3.32 -9.49 4.50
C ALA A 21 2.01 -10.09 5.04
N ALA A 22 2.08 -11.03 5.96
CA ALA A 22 0.92 -11.69 6.54
C ALA A 22 0.89 -11.48 8.06
N HIS A 23 -0.27 -11.11 8.60
CA HIS A 23 -0.53 -11.08 10.04
C HIS A 23 -2.00 -11.40 10.29
N ASN A 24 -2.26 -12.53 10.94
CA ASN A 24 -3.61 -13.04 11.20
C ASN A 24 -4.47 -13.11 9.92
N ALA A 25 -3.92 -13.77 8.90
CA ALA A 25 -4.49 -13.86 7.56
C ALA A 25 -5.01 -15.27 7.20
N ALA A 26 -5.12 -16.18 8.17
CA ALA A 26 -5.53 -17.58 7.92
C ALA A 26 -6.77 -17.77 7.03
N PRO A 27 -7.80 -16.91 7.09
CA PRO A 27 -8.97 -17.05 6.21
C PRO A 27 -8.72 -16.70 4.74
N TRP A 28 -7.63 -15.97 4.41
CA TRP A 28 -7.43 -15.35 3.10
C TRP A 28 -6.16 -15.81 2.40
N ILE A 29 -5.08 -16.07 3.18
CA ILE A 29 -3.71 -16.23 2.67
C ILE A 29 -3.59 -17.34 1.61
N GLU A 30 -4.31 -18.44 1.73
CA GLU A 30 -4.28 -19.51 0.73
C GLU A 30 -4.80 -19.04 -0.63
N THR A 31 -5.91 -18.32 -0.64
CA THR A 31 -6.51 -17.80 -1.89
C THR A 31 -5.61 -16.73 -2.51
N ALA A 32 -5.02 -15.86 -1.70
CA ALA A 32 -4.06 -14.85 -2.16
C ALA A 32 -2.82 -15.48 -2.79
N ILE A 33 -2.20 -16.47 -2.13
CA ILE A 33 -1.03 -17.19 -2.65
C ILE A 33 -1.38 -17.92 -3.96
N ARG A 34 -2.52 -18.62 -4.03
CA ARG A 34 -2.95 -19.29 -5.25
C ARG A 34 -3.13 -18.32 -6.41
N SER A 35 -3.74 -17.15 -6.20
CA SER A 35 -3.89 -16.15 -7.24
C SER A 35 -2.55 -15.65 -7.79
N ALA A 36 -1.49 -15.61 -6.97
CA ALA A 36 -0.14 -15.26 -7.40
C ALA A 36 0.55 -16.41 -8.17
N LEU A 37 0.29 -17.65 -7.79
CA LEU A 37 0.86 -18.82 -8.46
C LEU A 37 0.21 -19.13 -9.82
N ASP A 38 -1.05 -18.71 -9.98
CA ASP A 38 -1.87 -18.93 -11.17
C ASP A 38 -1.65 -17.87 -12.27
N GLN A 39 -0.59 -17.04 -12.15
CA GLN A 39 -0.29 -16.03 -13.15
C GLN A 39 0.16 -16.66 -14.46
N ALA A 40 -0.55 -16.35 -15.54
CA ALA A 40 -0.31 -16.91 -16.87
C ALA A 40 0.94 -16.29 -17.52
N GLY A 41 1.74 -17.13 -18.20
CA GLY A 41 2.82 -16.70 -19.08
C GLY A 41 4.05 -16.12 -18.40
N VAL A 42 4.17 -16.20 -17.07
CA VAL A 42 5.28 -15.65 -16.30
C VAL A 42 5.76 -16.62 -15.22
N ALA A 43 7.06 -16.63 -14.97
CA ALA A 43 7.66 -17.40 -13.88
C ALA A 43 7.59 -16.58 -12.57
N VAL A 44 6.93 -17.13 -11.56
CA VAL A 44 6.70 -16.41 -10.29
C VAL A 44 7.26 -17.14 -9.08
N GLU A 45 7.61 -16.37 -8.06
CA GLU A 45 7.79 -16.85 -6.68
C GLU A 45 6.95 -15.98 -5.73
N VAL A 46 6.50 -16.57 -4.63
CA VAL A 46 5.72 -15.88 -3.60
C VAL A 46 6.51 -15.89 -2.30
N LEU A 47 6.99 -14.72 -1.90
CA LEU A 47 7.77 -14.52 -0.68
C LEU A 47 6.82 -14.08 0.42
N VAL A 48 6.55 -14.95 1.37
CA VAL A 48 5.58 -14.71 2.45
C VAL A 48 6.32 -14.53 3.77
N VAL A 49 6.09 -13.40 4.41
CA VAL A 49 6.60 -13.12 5.76
C VAL A 49 5.44 -13.12 6.72
N ASP A 50 5.43 -14.08 7.65
CA ASP A 50 4.48 -14.10 8.76
C ASP A 50 4.97 -13.17 9.88
N ASP A 51 4.28 -12.05 10.05
CA ASP A 51 4.60 -11.02 11.03
C ASP A 51 3.95 -11.34 12.40
N GLY A 52 4.28 -12.49 12.97
CA GLY A 52 3.85 -12.89 14.29
C GLY A 52 2.35 -13.17 14.39
N SER A 53 1.78 -13.92 13.47
CA SER A 53 0.38 -14.35 13.53
C SER A 53 0.10 -15.27 14.72
N THR A 54 -1.08 -15.12 15.30
CA THR A 54 -1.58 -15.92 16.43
C THR A 54 -2.78 -16.81 16.06
N ASP A 55 -3.20 -16.76 14.80
CA ASP A 55 -4.23 -17.62 14.20
C ASP A 55 -3.60 -18.81 13.45
N GLY A 56 -4.30 -19.44 12.53
CA GLY A 56 -3.81 -20.56 11.71
C GLY A 56 -2.87 -20.17 10.55
N THR A 57 -2.46 -18.90 10.38
CA THR A 57 -1.68 -18.41 9.23
C THR A 57 -0.40 -19.20 9.01
N ALA A 58 0.42 -19.37 10.06
CA ALA A 58 1.69 -20.10 9.97
C ALA A 58 1.50 -21.57 9.52
N SER A 59 0.46 -22.23 10.02
CA SER A 59 0.14 -23.63 9.65
C SER A 59 -0.30 -23.75 8.20
N VAL A 60 -1.14 -22.82 7.72
CA VAL A 60 -1.55 -22.77 6.32
C VAL A 60 -0.33 -22.52 5.42
N LEU A 61 0.51 -21.57 5.77
CA LEU A 61 1.73 -21.25 5.01
C LEU A 61 2.69 -22.46 4.93
N ALA A 62 2.96 -23.13 6.05
CA ALA A 62 3.82 -24.31 6.09
C ALA A 62 3.30 -25.44 5.17
N ARG A 63 1.99 -25.70 5.21
CA ARG A 63 1.34 -26.70 4.34
C ARG A 63 1.48 -26.34 2.86
N LEU A 64 1.26 -25.07 2.50
CA LEU A 64 1.34 -24.61 1.11
C LEU A 64 2.79 -24.64 0.59
N ALA A 65 3.75 -24.21 1.40
CA ALA A 65 5.18 -24.21 1.04
C ALA A 65 5.73 -25.63 0.87
N ALA A 66 5.21 -26.62 1.61
CA ALA A 66 5.56 -28.02 1.42
C ALA A 66 5.01 -28.60 0.11
N ALA A 67 3.91 -28.04 -0.42
CA ALA A 67 3.27 -28.50 -1.65
C ALA A 67 3.80 -27.84 -2.92
N ASP A 68 4.30 -26.60 -2.84
CA ASP A 68 4.78 -25.85 -4.00
C ASP A 68 6.08 -25.07 -3.66
N PRO A 69 7.23 -25.40 -4.29
CA PRO A 69 8.53 -24.78 -4.01
C PRO A 69 8.62 -23.30 -4.42
N ARG A 70 7.67 -22.79 -5.21
CA ARG A 70 7.58 -21.37 -5.55
C ARG A 70 7.13 -20.52 -4.35
N ILE A 71 6.51 -21.13 -3.33
CA ILE A 71 6.13 -20.48 -2.08
C ILE A 71 7.33 -20.52 -1.15
N ARG A 72 7.81 -19.36 -0.76
CA ARG A 72 8.99 -19.23 0.08
C ARG A 72 8.64 -18.46 1.36
N PRO A 73 8.44 -19.16 2.49
CA PRO A 73 8.38 -18.50 3.79
C PRO A 73 9.72 -17.83 4.10
N ILE A 74 9.69 -16.54 4.41
CA ILE A 74 10.89 -15.76 4.75
C ILE A 74 10.82 -15.42 6.24
N PRO A 75 11.83 -15.77 7.04
CA PRO A 75 11.85 -15.41 8.45
C PRO A 75 12.01 -13.89 8.61
N LEU A 76 11.26 -13.30 9.54
CA LEU A 76 11.35 -11.87 9.81
C LEU A 76 12.59 -11.51 10.63
N ASP A 77 13.01 -12.43 11.50
CA ASP A 77 14.27 -12.33 12.24
C ASP A 77 14.89 -13.73 12.46
N ALA A 78 16.21 -13.73 12.67
CA ALA A 78 16.95 -14.95 12.98
C ALA A 78 16.72 -15.41 14.45
N ALA A 79 16.17 -14.58 15.30
CA ALA A 79 16.00 -14.81 16.73
C ALA A 79 14.65 -15.46 17.10
N GLY A 80 13.70 -15.53 16.15
CA GLY A 80 12.39 -16.16 16.36
C GLY A 80 11.54 -15.50 17.44
N THR A 81 11.67 -14.17 17.61
CA THR A 81 10.98 -13.45 18.68
C THR A 81 9.47 -13.39 18.54
N HIS A 82 8.92 -13.74 17.37
CA HIS A 82 7.49 -13.75 17.04
C HIS A 82 6.71 -12.44 17.36
N ALA A 83 7.40 -11.37 17.73
CA ALA A 83 6.78 -10.08 17.97
C ALA A 83 6.48 -9.38 16.62
N PRO A 84 5.24 -8.91 16.39
CA PRO A 84 4.90 -8.19 15.17
C PRO A 84 5.77 -6.94 14.99
N ARG A 85 6.42 -6.81 13.83
CA ARG A 85 7.27 -5.66 13.47
C ARG A 85 6.62 -4.73 12.45
N GLY A 86 5.50 -5.14 11.90
CA GLY A 86 4.71 -4.38 10.95
C GLY A 86 5.02 -4.68 9.47
N PRO A 87 4.13 -4.24 8.57
CA PRO A 87 4.20 -4.59 7.15
C PRO A 87 5.47 -4.11 6.45
N SER A 88 6.04 -2.99 6.88
CA SER A 88 7.29 -2.44 6.33
C SER A 88 8.48 -3.39 6.55
N ALA A 89 8.66 -3.87 7.77
CA ALA A 89 9.74 -4.81 8.11
C ALA A 89 9.55 -6.15 7.38
N ALA A 90 8.32 -6.65 7.32
CA ALA A 90 7.98 -7.87 6.60
C ALA A 90 8.27 -7.73 5.10
N ARG A 91 7.83 -6.63 4.45
CA ARG A 91 8.13 -6.40 3.03
C ARG A 91 9.61 -6.18 2.76
N ASN A 92 10.37 -5.56 3.68
CA ASN A 92 11.82 -5.45 3.56
C ASN A 92 12.51 -6.81 3.60
N ALA A 93 12.08 -7.72 4.46
CA ALA A 93 12.63 -9.08 4.52
C ALA A 93 12.32 -9.85 3.21
N ALA A 94 11.09 -9.77 2.70
CA ALA A 94 10.72 -10.35 1.42
C ALA A 94 11.52 -9.73 0.27
N LEU A 95 11.66 -8.40 0.22
CA LEU A 95 12.40 -7.68 -0.81
C LEU A 95 13.87 -8.08 -0.87
N ALA A 96 14.51 -8.28 0.29
CA ALA A 96 15.90 -8.72 0.38
C ALA A 96 16.09 -10.16 -0.17
N ALA A 97 15.06 -11.00 -0.13
CA ALA A 97 15.08 -12.38 -0.60
C ALA A 97 14.60 -12.54 -2.06
N ALA A 98 14.10 -11.46 -2.68
CA ALA A 98 13.53 -11.47 -4.02
C ALA A 98 14.57 -11.74 -5.11
N ARG A 99 14.24 -12.67 -6.04
CA ARG A 99 15.07 -13.07 -7.17
C ARG A 99 14.52 -12.61 -8.52
N GLY A 100 13.25 -12.19 -8.54
CA GLY A 100 12.55 -11.76 -9.74
C GLY A 100 13.17 -10.53 -10.40
N ARG A 101 12.97 -10.44 -11.71
CA ARG A 101 13.28 -9.21 -12.47
C ARG A 101 12.38 -8.05 -12.05
N TRP A 102 11.18 -8.38 -11.57
CA TRP A 102 10.22 -7.47 -10.99
C TRP A 102 9.85 -7.91 -9.58
N VAL A 103 9.52 -6.96 -8.73
CA VAL A 103 8.87 -7.20 -7.43
C VAL A 103 7.46 -6.66 -7.48
N ALA A 104 6.50 -7.42 -6.95
CA ALA A 104 5.09 -7.07 -6.94
C ALA A 104 4.54 -7.12 -5.51
N ILE A 105 3.79 -6.10 -5.11
CA ILE A 105 3.13 -6.07 -3.80
C ILE A 105 1.81 -6.83 -3.91
N LEU A 106 1.61 -7.81 -3.02
CA LEU A 106 0.33 -8.50 -2.86
C LEU A 106 0.03 -8.67 -1.38
N ASP A 107 -1.05 -8.05 -0.92
CA ASP A 107 -1.48 -8.19 0.46
C ASP A 107 -2.11 -9.58 0.70
N ALA A 108 -1.94 -10.13 1.90
CA ALA A 108 -2.32 -11.50 2.21
C ALA A 108 -3.85 -11.76 2.21
N ASP A 109 -4.65 -10.71 2.09
CA ASP A 109 -6.11 -10.76 2.00
C ASP A 109 -6.67 -10.32 0.64
N ASP A 110 -5.79 -9.94 -0.31
CA ASP A 110 -6.14 -9.48 -1.65
C ASP A 110 -6.01 -10.60 -2.70
N LEU A 111 -6.46 -10.32 -3.91
CA LEU A 111 -6.45 -11.27 -5.04
C LEU A 111 -5.95 -10.59 -6.31
N ILE A 112 -5.43 -11.39 -7.24
CA ILE A 112 -5.09 -10.90 -8.59
C ILE A 112 -5.66 -11.86 -9.65
N VAL A 113 -6.07 -11.30 -10.80
CA VAL A 113 -6.55 -12.11 -11.92
C VAL A 113 -5.37 -12.76 -12.65
N PRO A 114 -5.58 -13.90 -13.35
CA PRO A 114 -4.49 -14.71 -13.93
C PRO A 114 -3.62 -14.00 -14.97
N ASP A 115 -4.17 -13.05 -15.71
CA ASP A 115 -3.48 -12.32 -16.78
C ASP A 115 -2.86 -10.98 -16.32
N ARG A 116 -2.99 -10.62 -15.02
CA ARG A 116 -2.49 -9.35 -14.50
C ARG A 116 -1.00 -9.13 -14.75
N SER A 117 -0.21 -10.14 -14.43
CA SER A 117 1.24 -9.99 -14.43
C SER A 117 1.82 -9.78 -15.82
N HIS A 118 1.47 -10.62 -16.80
CA HIS A 118 1.98 -10.45 -18.16
C HIS A 118 1.46 -9.17 -18.80
N THR A 119 0.18 -8.82 -18.59
CA THR A 119 -0.39 -7.55 -19.08
C THR A 119 0.40 -6.34 -18.57
N LEU A 120 0.72 -6.31 -17.28
CA LEU A 120 1.49 -5.21 -16.71
C LEU A 120 2.95 -5.21 -17.18
N LEU A 121 3.56 -6.38 -17.39
CA LEU A 121 4.91 -6.47 -17.95
C LEU A 121 4.97 -5.95 -19.38
N ASP A 122 4.00 -6.28 -20.23
CA ASP A 122 3.90 -5.79 -21.59
C ASP A 122 3.72 -4.26 -21.65
N LEU A 123 2.83 -3.73 -20.79
CA LEU A 123 2.63 -2.30 -20.65
C LEU A 123 3.90 -1.60 -20.12
N ALA A 124 4.60 -2.20 -19.16
CA ALA A 124 5.84 -1.66 -18.63
C ALA A 124 6.95 -1.64 -19.70
N ALA A 125 7.06 -2.69 -20.53
CA ALA A 125 8.00 -2.72 -21.65
C ALA A 125 7.66 -1.68 -22.71
N ALA A 126 6.39 -1.53 -23.07
CA ALA A 126 5.94 -0.54 -24.06
C ALA A 126 6.11 0.91 -23.60
N THR A 127 6.13 1.16 -22.30
CA THR A 127 6.24 2.52 -21.72
C THR A 127 7.58 2.81 -21.07
N ASP A 128 8.51 1.86 -21.05
CA ASP A 128 9.77 1.90 -20.30
C ASP A 128 9.54 2.29 -18.82
N ALA A 129 8.53 1.69 -18.19
CA ALA A 129 8.19 1.97 -16.81
C ALA A 129 9.16 1.27 -15.84
N ASP A 130 9.54 1.96 -14.76
CA ASP A 130 10.20 1.37 -13.60
C ASP A 130 9.18 0.89 -12.56
N LEU A 131 8.03 1.59 -12.48
CA LEU A 131 6.87 1.21 -11.71
C LEU A 131 5.66 1.16 -12.63
N ILE A 132 4.88 0.09 -12.52
CA ILE A 132 3.60 -0.06 -13.24
C ILE A 132 2.52 -0.50 -12.26
N ALA A 133 1.38 0.16 -12.29
CA ALA A 133 0.22 -0.22 -11.48
C ALA A 133 -1.04 -0.27 -12.34
N ASP A 134 -1.95 -1.10 -11.91
CA ASP A 134 -3.29 -1.24 -12.46
C ASP A 134 -4.34 -0.55 -11.58
N ASN A 135 -5.61 -0.63 -12.00
CA ASN A 135 -6.76 -0.06 -11.35
C ASN A 135 -7.39 -1.09 -10.37
N PRO A 136 -7.20 -0.97 -9.05
CA PRO A 136 -7.72 -1.97 -8.13
C PRO A 136 -9.25 -1.99 -8.09
N ILE A 137 -9.84 -3.19 -8.06
CA ILE A 137 -11.26 -3.44 -7.88
C ILE A 137 -11.54 -3.65 -6.39
N PRO A 138 -12.22 -2.72 -5.70
CA PRO A 138 -12.57 -2.90 -4.30
C PRO A 138 -13.71 -3.92 -4.17
N PHE A 139 -13.56 -4.92 -3.31
CA PHE A 139 -14.59 -5.93 -3.09
C PHE A 139 -14.79 -6.29 -1.62
N THR A 140 -15.97 -6.86 -1.32
CA THR A 140 -16.33 -7.48 -0.06
C THR A 140 -17.02 -8.81 -0.35
N GLY A 141 -16.71 -9.88 0.38
CA GLY A 141 -17.23 -11.21 0.04
C GLY A 141 -16.51 -11.86 -1.14
N ALA A 142 -17.24 -12.32 -2.15
CA ALA A 142 -16.66 -12.89 -3.37
C ALA A 142 -16.05 -11.81 -4.26
N PHE A 143 -14.94 -12.14 -4.90
CA PHE A 143 -14.29 -11.24 -5.86
C PHE A 143 -14.95 -11.38 -7.24
N ASP A 144 -15.34 -10.25 -7.81
CA ASP A 144 -15.82 -10.15 -9.20
C ASP A 144 -14.79 -9.39 -10.04
N PRO A 145 -14.08 -10.05 -10.96
CA PRO A 145 -13.11 -9.39 -11.85
C PRO A 145 -13.75 -8.35 -12.80
N GLY A 146 -15.05 -8.41 -13.05
CA GLY A 146 -15.81 -7.43 -13.83
C GLY A 146 -16.29 -6.22 -13.02
N GLY A 147 -15.94 -6.16 -11.74
CA GLY A 147 -16.32 -5.07 -10.85
C GLY A 147 -15.67 -3.74 -11.23
N ALA A 148 -16.27 -2.64 -10.78
CA ALA A 148 -15.75 -1.29 -11.02
C ALA A 148 -14.44 -1.04 -10.27
N GLY A 149 -13.42 -0.55 -10.98
CA GLY A 149 -12.13 -0.17 -10.40
C GLY A 149 -12.21 1.15 -9.62
N MET A 150 -11.21 1.40 -8.78
CA MET A 150 -11.12 2.64 -7.98
C MET A 150 -10.94 3.89 -8.83
N LEU A 151 -10.36 3.73 -10.04
CA LEU A 151 -10.04 4.82 -10.96
C LEU A 151 -11.07 4.96 -12.09
N ASP A 152 -12.16 4.18 -12.09
CA ASP A 152 -13.16 4.12 -13.16
C ASP A 152 -13.99 5.40 -13.26
N ARG A 153 -13.40 6.41 -13.89
CA ARG A 153 -14.11 7.63 -14.30
C ARG A 153 -14.04 7.87 -15.80
N CYS A 154 -13.09 7.20 -16.47
CA CYS A 154 -12.98 7.22 -17.91
C CYS A 154 -13.56 5.92 -18.46
N ARG A 155 -14.45 6.01 -19.44
CA ARG A 155 -15.01 4.83 -20.13
C ARG A 155 -14.01 4.20 -21.10
N GLU A 156 -13.01 4.98 -21.54
CA GLU A 156 -11.98 4.54 -22.47
C GLU A 156 -10.74 4.05 -21.72
N PRO A 157 -10.04 3.02 -22.22
CA PRO A 157 -8.76 2.60 -21.69
C PRO A 157 -7.74 3.75 -21.66
N TYR A 158 -6.99 3.88 -20.59
CA TYR A 158 -5.98 4.92 -20.44
C TYR A 158 -4.67 4.38 -19.86
N LEU A 159 -3.60 5.08 -20.19
CA LEU A 159 -2.30 5.00 -19.54
C LEU A 159 -1.86 6.42 -19.18
N PHE A 160 -1.37 6.64 -17.98
CA PHE A 160 -0.78 7.92 -17.63
C PHE A 160 0.46 7.76 -16.75
N THR A 161 1.42 8.66 -16.93
CA THR A 161 2.62 8.74 -16.09
C THR A 161 2.31 9.60 -14.86
N VAL A 162 2.73 9.13 -13.71
CA VAL A 162 2.52 9.81 -12.42
C VAL A 162 3.75 10.65 -12.09
N GLU A 163 3.55 11.96 -12.02
CA GLU A 163 4.59 12.90 -11.58
C GLU A 163 4.65 12.99 -10.05
N LEU A 164 5.85 13.20 -9.48
CA LEU A 164 6.07 13.29 -8.03
C LEU A 164 5.15 14.33 -7.35
N ALA A 165 5.00 15.52 -7.93
CA ALA A 165 4.12 16.56 -7.39
C ALA A 165 2.63 16.14 -7.42
N GLN A 166 2.23 15.47 -8.48
CA GLN A 166 0.88 14.90 -8.62
C GLN A 166 0.64 13.81 -7.60
N TYR A 167 1.60 12.87 -7.44
CA TYR A 167 1.51 11.79 -6.47
C TYR A 167 1.34 12.30 -5.04
N LEU A 168 2.15 13.30 -4.64
CA LEU A 168 2.02 13.97 -3.34
C LEU A 168 0.65 14.65 -3.17
N THR A 169 0.15 15.32 -4.22
CA THR A 169 -1.11 16.06 -4.19
C THR A 169 -2.31 15.13 -4.06
N CYS A 170 -2.34 14.04 -4.83
CA CYS A 170 -3.43 13.06 -4.81
C CYS A 170 -3.51 12.30 -3.48
N ASN A 171 -2.37 12.12 -2.80
CA ASN A 171 -2.31 11.35 -1.55
C ASN A 171 -2.49 12.17 -0.27
N ARG A 172 -2.79 13.48 -0.36
CA ARG A 172 -3.09 14.31 0.82
C ARG A 172 -4.21 13.69 1.64
N MET A 173 -4.03 13.57 2.95
CA MET A 173 -5.07 13.09 3.85
C MET A 173 -6.29 14.02 3.84
N LEU A 174 -7.46 13.50 4.14
CA LEU A 174 -8.71 14.25 4.26
C LEU A 174 -9.17 14.98 2.99
N THR A 175 -8.52 14.74 1.85
CA THR A 175 -9.01 15.26 0.56
C THR A 175 -9.86 14.22 -0.14
N PRO A 176 -10.93 14.64 -0.84
CA PRO A 176 -11.72 13.72 -1.65
C PRO A 176 -10.92 13.14 -2.82
N GLY A 177 -11.38 12.02 -3.34
CA GLY A 177 -10.80 11.35 -4.50
C GLY A 177 -9.96 10.12 -4.15
N VAL A 178 -9.58 9.38 -5.19
CA VAL A 178 -8.77 8.17 -5.07
C VAL A 178 -7.34 8.55 -4.69
N LYS A 179 -6.78 7.80 -3.75
CA LYS A 179 -5.37 7.92 -3.35
C LYS A 179 -4.53 6.95 -4.17
N LEU A 180 -3.60 7.46 -4.95
CA LEU A 180 -2.67 6.62 -5.72
C LEU A 180 -1.78 5.74 -4.82
N GLY A 181 -1.65 6.07 -3.54
CA GLY A 181 -0.96 5.23 -2.55
C GLY A 181 -1.68 3.92 -2.19
N TYR A 182 -2.92 3.71 -2.65
CA TYR A 182 -3.60 2.41 -2.55
C TYR A 182 -3.28 1.46 -3.71
N LEU A 183 -2.64 1.98 -4.77
CA LEU A 183 -2.21 1.15 -5.87
C LEU A 183 -1.14 0.15 -5.41
N LYS A 184 -1.14 -1.04 -5.98
CA LYS A 184 -0.19 -2.10 -5.69
C LYS A 184 0.73 -2.31 -6.89
N PRO A 185 1.76 -1.46 -7.04
CA PRO A 185 2.61 -1.49 -8.22
C PRO A 185 3.47 -2.74 -8.27
N MET A 186 3.84 -3.10 -9.50
CA MET A 186 5.02 -3.88 -9.79
C MET A 186 6.19 -2.93 -10.03
N LEU A 187 7.36 -3.26 -9.52
CA LEU A 187 8.57 -2.43 -9.57
C LEU A 187 9.71 -3.21 -10.23
N ARG A 188 10.48 -2.57 -11.07
CA ARG A 188 11.69 -3.14 -11.67
C ARG A 188 12.72 -3.40 -10.56
N ALA A 189 13.08 -4.65 -10.33
CA ALA A 189 13.91 -5.02 -9.19
C ALA A 189 15.32 -4.43 -9.23
N ASP A 190 15.90 -4.25 -10.42
CA ASP A 190 17.20 -3.61 -10.58
C ASP A 190 17.15 -2.10 -10.25
N PHE A 191 16.05 -1.41 -10.56
CA PHE A 191 15.84 -0.03 -10.12
C PHE A 191 15.80 0.06 -8.59
N VAL A 192 15.02 -0.81 -7.96
CA VAL A 192 14.93 -0.87 -6.49
C VAL A 192 16.31 -1.10 -5.85
N ARG A 193 17.09 -2.05 -6.39
CA ARG A 193 18.45 -2.36 -5.89
C ARG A 193 19.44 -1.23 -6.11
N ARG A 194 19.47 -0.64 -7.32
CA ARG A 194 20.40 0.46 -7.68
C ARG A 194 20.23 1.67 -6.78
N HIS A 195 18.98 1.99 -6.41
CA HIS A 195 18.68 3.15 -5.58
C HIS A 195 18.54 2.81 -4.09
N GLY A 196 18.79 1.55 -3.70
CA GLY A 196 18.73 1.12 -2.30
C GLY A 196 17.36 1.34 -1.67
N LEU A 197 16.27 1.24 -2.45
CA LEU A 197 14.92 1.53 -1.99
C LEU A 197 14.49 0.51 -0.93
N ARG A 198 13.96 1.01 0.18
CA ARG A 198 13.47 0.21 1.29
C ARG A 198 12.24 0.86 1.93
N TYR A 199 11.38 0.05 2.50
CA TYR A 199 10.32 0.51 3.37
C TYR A 199 10.91 1.10 4.66
N VAL A 200 10.23 2.11 5.23
CA VAL A 200 10.62 2.68 6.53
C VAL A 200 9.98 1.84 7.63
N ASP A 201 10.78 1.08 8.38
CA ASP A 201 10.31 0.07 9.35
C ASP A 201 9.35 0.62 10.40
N THR A 202 9.47 1.88 10.77
CA THR A 202 8.60 2.54 11.76
C THR A 202 7.22 2.90 11.21
N VAL A 203 7.02 2.85 9.88
CA VAL A 203 5.76 3.21 9.23
C VAL A 203 4.92 1.98 9.00
N ARG A 204 3.73 1.93 9.62
CA ARG A 204 2.78 0.82 9.52
C ARG A 204 1.61 1.09 8.57
N VAL A 205 1.34 2.36 8.30
CA VAL A 205 0.26 2.82 7.41
C VAL A 205 0.81 3.91 6.52
N GLY A 206 0.61 3.77 5.20
CA GLY A 206 1.20 4.67 4.20
C GLY A 206 2.64 4.30 3.82
N GLU A 207 3.07 3.10 4.15
CA GLU A 207 4.38 2.55 3.81
C GLU A 207 4.56 2.43 2.30
N ASP A 208 3.56 1.92 1.57
CA ASP A 208 3.56 1.83 0.10
C ASP A 208 3.63 3.23 -0.54
N PHE A 209 2.91 4.21 0.04
CA PHE A 209 2.99 5.59 -0.40
C PHE A 209 4.42 6.14 -0.29
N LEU A 210 5.07 5.98 0.88
CA LEU A 210 6.45 6.46 1.07
C LEU A 210 7.44 5.76 0.14
N PHE A 211 7.27 4.46 -0.07
CA PHE A 211 8.11 3.69 -0.98
C PHE A 211 8.02 4.22 -2.41
N CYS A 212 6.81 4.51 -2.90
CA CYS A 212 6.61 5.13 -4.21
C CYS A 212 7.13 6.58 -4.26
N VAL A 213 7.02 7.36 -3.17
CA VAL A 213 7.64 8.71 -3.09
C VAL A 213 9.15 8.61 -3.24
N ALA A 214 9.80 7.66 -2.56
CA ALA A 214 11.23 7.44 -2.69
C ALA A 214 11.62 7.06 -4.12
N ALA A 215 10.89 6.13 -4.75
CA ALA A 215 11.14 5.72 -6.13
C ALA A 215 10.98 6.90 -7.12
N LEU A 216 9.90 7.67 -7.01
CA LEU A 216 9.66 8.85 -7.86
C LEU A 216 10.72 9.95 -7.65
N ALA A 217 11.21 10.11 -6.41
CA ALA A 217 12.29 11.05 -6.12
C ALA A 217 13.65 10.60 -6.69
N GLU A 218 13.86 9.29 -6.85
CA GLU A 218 15.04 8.75 -7.56
C GLU A 218 14.86 8.74 -9.09
N GLY A 219 13.77 9.31 -9.60
CA GLY A 219 13.51 9.46 -11.04
C GLY A 219 12.80 8.29 -11.69
N ALA A 220 12.18 7.41 -10.91
CA ALA A 220 11.41 6.29 -11.46
C ALA A 220 10.28 6.78 -12.37
N ARG A 221 10.14 6.14 -13.53
CA ARG A 221 8.97 6.30 -14.40
C ARG A 221 7.83 5.44 -13.88
N PHE A 222 6.86 6.08 -13.24
CA PHE A 222 5.67 5.41 -12.71
C PHE A 222 4.49 5.57 -13.67
N VAL A 223 4.02 4.45 -14.21
CA VAL A 223 2.87 4.38 -15.14
C VAL A 223 1.69 3.71 -14.45
N VAL A 224 0.49 4.23 -14.66
CA VAL A 224 -0.78 3.67 -14.19
C VAL A 224 -1.67 3.36 -15.37
N SER A 225 -2.22 2.14 -15.38
CA SER A 225 -3.14 1.65 -16.40
C SER A 225 -4.58 1.59 -15.87
N SER A 226 -5.55 1.79 -16.75
CA SER A 226 -6.95 1.49 -16.50
C SER A 226 -7.26 -0.01 -16.42
N TYR A 227 -6.34 -0.88 -16.86
CA TYR A 227 -6.50 -2.32 -16.68
C TYR A 227 -6.81 -2.63 -15.21
N ALA A 228 -7.75 -3.53 -14.95
CA ALA A 228 -8.24 -3.81 -13.60
C ALA A 228 -8.01 -5.29 -13.27
N GLY A 229 -6.83 -5.60 -12.75
CA GLY A 229 -6.41 -6.97 -12.43
C GLY A 229 -6.15 -7.23 -10.94
N TYR A 230 -6.22 -6.21 -10.08
CA TYR A 230 -6.00 -6.34 -8.64
C TYR A 230 -7.32 -6.24 -7.87
N GLY A 231 -7.71 -7.28 -7.16
CA GLY A 231 -8.84 -7.30 -6.24
C GLY A 231 -8.42 -6.82 -4.85
N TYR A 232 -8.87 -5.61 -4.47
CA TYR A 232 -8.59 -5.01 -3.17
C TYR A 232 -9.72 -5.34 -2.18
N ARG A 233 -9.44 -6.19 -1.20
CA ARG A 233 -10.43 -6.59 -0.19
C ARG A 233 -10.69 -5.47 0.81
N ARG A 234 -11.98 -5.14 0.99
CA ARG A 234 -12.45 -4.22 2.02
C ARG A 234 -13.04 -4.99 3.19
N GLY A 235 -12.52 -4.76 4.37
CA GLY A 235 -13.01 -5.37 5.59
C GLY A 235 -12.93 -4.43 6.79
N PRO A 236 -13.68 -4.70 7.87
CA PRO A 236 -13.61 -3.92 9.10
C PRO A 236 -12.27 -4.03 9.82
N ALA A 237 -11.45 -5.02 9.44
CA ALA A 237 -10.12 -5.26 10.00
C ALA A 237 -9.00 -4.51 9.26
N SER A 238 -9.27 -3.91 8.08
CA SER A 238 -8.25 -3.19 7.30
C SER A 238 -7.56 -2.11 8.12
N LEU A 239 -6.22 -2.09 8.10
CA LEU A 239 -5.38 -1.14 8.85
C LEU A 239 -5.73 0.31 8.51
N SER A 240 -6.01 0.60 7.24
CA SER A 240 -6.41 1.92 6.75
C SER A 240 -7.70 2.47 7.39
N HIS A 241 -8.58 1.60 7.91
CA HIS A 241 -9.80 1.99 8.62
C HIS A 241 -9.59 2.21 10.13
N ARG A 242 -8.42 1.86 10.66
CA ARG A 242 -8.07 1.95 12.10
C ARG A 242 -6.86 2.85 12.33
N LEU A 243 -6.71 3.89 11.52
CA LEU A 243 -5.61 4.83 11.62
C LEU A 243 -5.56 5.48 13.01
N ARG A 244 -4.46 5.26 13.73
CA ARG A 244 -4.21 5.82 15.07
C ARG A 244 -3.36 7.07 14.94
N LEU A 245 -3.40 7.94 15.95
CA LEU A 245 -2.54 9.13 16.00
C LEU A 245 -1.06 8.79 15.77
N ALA A 246 -0.55 7.76 16.45
CA ALA A 246 0.83 7.31 16.30
C ALA A 246 1.19 6.91 14.87
N ASP A 247 0.27 6.28 14.12
CA ASP A 247 0.51 5.90 12.73
C ASP A 247 0.69 7.14 11.83
N ILE A 248 -0.09 8.21 12.10
CA ILE A 248 0.03 9.48 11.38
C ILE A 248 1.32 10.21 11.77
N GLU A 249 1.71 10.18 13.05
CA GLU A 249 2.94 10.79 13.55
C GLU A 249 4.18 10.12 12.98
N HIS A 250 4.23 8.78 12.91
CA HIS A 250 5.30 8.04 12.27
C HIS A 250 5.41 8.33 10.78
N LEU A 251 4.27 8.40 10.08
CA LEU A 251 4.24 8.74 8.65
C LEU A 251 4.75 10.18 8.40
N ASP A 252 4.34 11.15 9.23
CA ASP A 252 4.81 12.55 9.11
C ASP A 252 6.32 12.66 9.39
N ALA A 253 6.82 11.99 10.43
CA ALA A 253 8.24 11.98 10.76
C ALA A 253 9.09 11.36 9.64
N ALA A 254 8.65 10.23 9.09
CA ALA A 254 9.33 9.57 7.98
C ALA A 254 9.30 10.43 6.71
N PHE A 255 8.15 11.02 6.37
CA PHE A 255 8.05 11.93 5.23
C PHE A 255 8.91 13.19 5.43
N ALA A 256 8.98 13.74 6.66
CA ALA A 256 9.84 14.89 6.97
C ALA A 256 11.32 14.55 6.71
N ALA A 257 11.78 13.38 7.17
CA ALA A 257 13.15 12.92 6.92
C ALA A 257 13.47 12.83 5.42
N TYR A 258 12.56 12.26 4.61
CA TYR A 258 12.71 12.26 3.14
C TYR A 258 12.71 13.67 2.54
N ALA A 259 11.86 14.56 3.07
CA ALA A 259 11.70 15.91 2.56
C ALA A 259 12.89 16.82 2.89
N GLU A 260 13.68 16.48 3.89
CA GLU A 260 14.86 17.22 4.37
C GLU A 260 16.18 16.60 3.89
N GLY A 261 16.15 15.30 3.53
CA GLY A 261 17.32 14.54 3.06
C GLY A 261 17.07 13.85 1.72
N GLY A 262 18.14 13.31 1.12
CA GLY A 262 18.09 12.50 -0.08
C GLY A 262 17.57 13.18 -1.34
N ALA A 263 17.07 12.38 -2.28
CA ALA A 263 16.64 12.83 -3.61
C ALA A 263 15.44 13.78 -3.54
N LEU A 264 14.47 13.57 -2.64
CA LEU A 264 13.30 14.44 -2.49
C LEU A 264 13.69 15.85 -2.06
N ALA A 265 14.69 16.02 -1.18
CA ALA A 265 15.21 17.33 -0.79
C ALA A 265 15.78 18.07 -1.99
N GLY A 266 16.54 17.38 -2.85
CA GLY A 266 17.06 17.94 -4.09
C GLY A 266 15.97 18.42 -5.06
N HIS A 267 14.91 17.62 -5.23
CA HIS A 267 13.76 18.03 -6.05
C HIS A 267 13.01 19.23 -5.47
N ARG A 268 12.83 19.27 -4.15
CA ARG A 268 12.19 20.42 -3.47
C ARG A 268 13.02 21.69 -3.63
N ALA A 269 14.33 21.59 -3.60
CA ALA A 269 15.20 22.75 -3.83
C ALA A 269 15.03 23.34 -5.24
N ARG A 270 14.89 22.49 -6.26
CA ARG A 270 14.81 22.88 -7.67
C ARG A 270 13.39 23.19 -8.17
N SER A 271 12.34 22.62 -7.57
CA SER A 271 10.96 22.73 -8.05
C SER A 271 10.03 23.38 -7.04
N ALA A 272 9.45 24.54 -7.40
CA ALA A 272 8.41 25.20 -6.60
C ALA A 272 7.15 24.35 -6.46
N GLY A 273 6.74 23.64 -7.53
CA GLY A 273 5.59 22.74 -7.52
C GLY A 273 5.76 21.59 -6.53
N ILE A 274 6.94 20.94 -6.50
CA ILE A 274 7.23 19.86 -5.56
C ILE A 274 7.30 20.39 -4.11
N ARG A 275 7.89 21.58 -3.89
CA ARG A 275 7.86 22.23 -2.57
C ARG A 275 6.45 22.48 -2.09
N GLN A 276 5.60 23.01 -2.95
CA GLN A 276 4.20 23.29 -2.63
C GLN A 276 3.42 22.00 -2.33
N ALA A 277 3.55 20.99 -3.17
CA ALA A 277 2.91 19.68 -2.98
C ALA A 277 3.36 19.01 -1.66
N SER A 278 4.67 19.03 -1.36
CA SER A 278 5.22 18.51 -0.11
C SER A 278 4.66 19.22 1.13
N ARG A 279 4.60 20.58 1.08
CA ARG A 279 3.99 21.36 2.18
C ARG A 279 2.53 21.04 2.35
N ALA A 280 1.76 20.98 1.25
CA ALA A 280 0.34 20.67 1.27
C ALA A 280 0.07 19.24 1.80
N TYR A 281 0.93 18.27 1.46
CA TYR A 281 0.85 16.92 2.02
C TYR A 281 1.08 16.94 3.53
N ARG A 282 2.15 17.57 4.05
CA ARG A 282 2.42 17.68 5.49
C ARG A 282 1.33 18.45 6.23
N ASP A 283 0.79 19.52 5.64
CA ASP A 283 -0.36 20.24 6.22
C ASP A 283 -1.59 19.34 6.37
N SER A 284 -1.80 18.40 5.44
CA SER A 284 -2.87 17.43 5.53
C SER A 284 -2.65 16.40 6.65
N LEU A 285 -1.41 15.91 6.85
CA LEU A 285 -1.04 15.04 7.97
C LEU A 285 -1.24 15.75 9.31
N ALA A 286 -0.73 16.97 9.45
CA ALA A 286 -0.88 17.77 10.66
C ALA A 286 -2.36 18.08 10.98
N THR A 287 -3.21 18.22 9.97
CA THR A 287 -4.66 18.35 10.16
C THR A 287 -5.29 17.04 10.66
N ALA A 288 -4.88 15.91 10.07
CA ALA A 288 -5.33 14.59 10.50
C ALA A 288 -4.90 14.26 11.95
N GLN A 289 -3.67 14.63 12.35
CA GLN A 289 -3.21 14.50 13.74
C GLN A 289 -4.09 15.29 14.72
N VAL A 290 -4.46 16.54 14.38
CA VAL A 290 -5.37 17.33 15.23
C VAL A 290 -6.72 16.64 15.37
N ILE A 291 -7.29 16.15 14.27
CA ILE A 291 -8.57 15.43 14.30
C ILE A 291 -8.47 14.17 15.18
N ALA A 292 -7.40 13.37 15.02
CA ALA A 292 -7.18 12.19 15.84
C ALA A 292 -7.10 12.54 17.33
N ARG A 293 -6.34 13.57 17.71
CA ARG A 293 -6.24 14.06 19.10
C ARG A 293 -7.57 14.57 19.65
N VAL A 294 -8.37 15.26 18.86
CA VAL A 294 -9.72 15.72 19.25
C VAL A 294 -10.63 14.52 19.51
N VAL A 295 -10.61 13.52 18.63
CA VAL A 295 -11.41 12.29 18.78
C VAL A 295 -10.98 11.51 20.04
N GLU A 296 -9.68 11.33 20.26
CA GLU A 296 -9.15 10.68 21.48
C GLU A 296 -9.53 11.44 22.76
N ALA A 297 -9.43 12.78 22.74
CA ALA A 297 -9.83 13.62 23.89
C ALA A 297 -11.34 13.48 24.18
N ALA A 298 -12.17 13.47 23.15
CA ALA A 298 -13.61 13.28 23.26
C ALA A 298 -13.98 11.90 23.80
N GLN A 299 -13.31 10.85 23.31
CA GLN A 299 -13.49 9.46 23.79
C GLN A 299 -13.07 9.31 25.26
N GLY A 300 -12.02 10.01 25.68
CA GLY A 300 -11.54 10.05 27.06
C GLY A 300 -12.31 11.04 27.99
N GLY A 301 -13.40 11.64 27.53
CA GLY A 301 -14.22 12.58 28.32
C GLY A 301 -13.60 13.99 28.51
N ARG A 302 -12.46 14.27 27.85
CA ARG A 302 -11.70 15.54 28.00
C ARG A 302 -12.13 16.57 26.94
N TRP A 303 -13.41 16.93 26.92
CA TRP A 303 -14.04 17.77 25.91
C TRP A 303 -13.42 19.16 25.74
N LEU A 304 -13.04 19.81 26.86
CA LEU A 304 -12.40 21.14 26.85
C LEU A 304 -11.05 21.09 26.12
N ARG A 305 -10.27 20.03 26.34
CA ARG A 305 -9.00 19.83 25.64
C ARG A 305 -9.23 19.60 24.13
N GLY A 306 -10.25 18.81 23.78
CA GLY A 306 -10.65 18.59 22.39
C GLY A 306 -11.06 19.90 21.71
N ALA A 307 -11.86 20.73 22.38
CA ALA A 307 -12.29 22.04 21.86
C ALA A 307 -11.08 22.98 21.64
N ALA A 308 -10.16 23.06 22.61
CA ALA A 308 -8.96 23.90 22.48
C ALA A 308 -8.06 23.45 21.27
N LEU A 309 -7.89 22.15 21.09
CA LEU A 309 -7.15 21.61 19.94
C LEU A 309 -7.84 21.93 18.60
N ALA A 310 -9.18 21.84 18.57
CA ALA A 310 -9.97 22.21 17.40
C ALA A 310 -9.82 23.70 17.05
N LEU A 311 -9.90 24.59 18.04
CA LEU A 311 -9.75 26.04 17.88
C LEU A 311 -8.38 26.42 17.33
N ALA A 312 -7.32 25.72 17.73
CA ALA A 312 -5.97 25.97 17.27
C ALA A 312 -5.78 25.71 15.74
N ARG A 313 -6.71 24.99 15.09
CA ARG A 313 -6.58 24.66 13.66
C ARG A 313 -7.93 24.72 12.92
N PRO A 314 -8.38 25.91 12.48
CA PRO A 314 -9.70 26.11 11.85
C PRO A 314 -9.95 25.20 10.65
N ARG A 315 -8.91 24.81 9.90
CA ARG A 315 -9.03 23.87 8.77
C ARG A 315 -9.53 22.47 9.18
N ALA A 316 -9.39 22.08 10.46
CA ALA A 316 -9.88 20.81 10.95
C ALA A 316 -11.42 20.79 11.16
N TRP A 317 -12.05 21.95 11.29
CA TRP A 317 -13.46 22.06 11.68
C TRP A 317 -14.40 21.38 10.69
N ARG A 318 -14.19 21.57 9.39
CA ARG A 318 -15.03 20.93 8.34
C ARG A 318 -15.02 19.40 8.41
N PHE A 319 -13.99 18.80 9.01
CA PHE A 319 -13.86 17.35 9.18
C PHE A 319 -14.30 16.85 10.56
N LEU A 320 -14.28 17.74 11.57
CA LEU A 320 -14.65 17.39 12.95
C LEU A 320 -16.15 17.13 13.09
N THR A 321 -17.01 17.86 12.39
CA THR A 321 -18.46 17.64 12.44
C THR A 321 -18.81 16.21 12.03
N GLY A 322 -18.28 15.70 10.92
CA GLY A 322 -18.49 14.32 10.48
C GLY A 322 -17.91 13.27 11.45
N SER A 323 -16.69 13.51 11.97
CA SER A 323 -16.01 12.59 12.89
C SER A 323 -16.66 12.56 14.28
N LEU A 324 -17.13 13.69 14.79
CA LEU A 324 -17.84 13.76 16.06
C LEU A 324 -19.23 13.13 15.97
N MET A 325 -19.95 13.31 14.85
CA MET A 325 -21.21 12.61 14.60
C MET A 325 -21.02 11.09 14.50
N ALA A 326 -19.97 10.63 13.86
CA ALA A 326 -19.62 9.20 13.80
C ALA A 326 -19.24 8.63 15.18
N ALA A 327 -18.54 9.39 16.01
CA ALA A 327 -18.19 9.01 17.40
C ALA A 327 -19.42 8.98 18.31
N ALA A 328 -20.32 9.94 18.17
CA ALA A 328 -21.60 9.99 18.90
C ALA A 328 -22.56 8.87 18.47
N GLY A 329 -22.60 8.56 17.16
CA GLY A 329 -23.41 7.46 16.61
C GLY A 329 -22.97 6.08 17.08
N LYS A 330 -21.68 5.86 17.35
CA LYS A 330 -21.17 4.62 17.95
C LYS A 330 -21.65 4.43 19.39
N ARG A 331 -21.83 5.51 20.16
CA ARG A 331 -22.44 5.46 21.50
C ARG A 331 -23.94 5.17 21.47
N ALA A 332 -24.63 5.57 20.40
CA ALA A 332 -26.08 5.43 20.22
C ALA A 332 -26.49 4.13 19.48
N GLY A 333 -25.56 3.21 19.23
CA GLY A 333 -25.87 1.90 18.59
C GLY A 333 -26.28 1.97 17.11
N ARG A 334 -26.20 3.14 16.47
CA ARG A 334 -26.50 3.31 15.03
C ARG A 334 -25.23 3.23 14.18
N ARG A 335 -25.14 2.21 13.32
CA ARG A 335 -24.13 2.12 12.25
C ARG A 335 -24.44 3.18 11.19
N LEU A 336 -23.79 4.34 11.30
CA LEU A 336 -23.73 5.29 10.17
C LEU A 336 -22.62 4.83 9.23
N ARG A 337 -22.99 4.47 7.99
CA ARG A 337 -22.04 4.26 6.90
C ARG A 337 -21.35 5.60 6.61
N PRO A 338 -20.01 5.65 6.52
CA PRO A 338 -19.34 6.84 6.02
C PRO A 338 -19.74 7.03 4.54
N ALA A 339 -20.27 8.19 4.22
CA ALA A 339 -20.50 8.60 2.83
C ALA A 339 -19.12 8.72 2.15
N MET A 340 -18.94 8.01 1.04
CA MET A 340 -17.78 8.18 0.16
C MET A 340 -17.84 9.58 -0.46
N PRO A 341 -16.76 10.36 -0.44
CA PRO A 341 -16.74 11.61 -1.18
C PRO A 341 -16.62 11.33 -2.68
N ASP A 342 -17.58 11.84 -3.45
CA ASP A 342 -17.56 11.89 -4.91
C ASP A 342 -16.52 12.92 -5.39
N ALA A 343 -15.82 12.58 -6.45
CA ALA A 343 -15.08 13.42 -7.39
C ALA A 343 -13.57 13.63 -7.27
N LEU A 344 -12.86 13.09 -8.31
CA LEU A 344 -11.57 13.58 -8.79
C LEU A 344 -11.78 14.82 -9.69
N PRO A 345 -10.85 15.81 -9.71
CA PRO A 345 -10.89 16.85 -10.74
C PRO A 345 -10.55 16.23 -12.12
N ALA A 346 -11.21 16.76 -13.16
CA ALA A 346 -10.91 16.41 -14.55
C ALA A 346 -9.41 16.67 -14.84
N GLY A 347 -8.71 15.70 -15.41
CA GLY A 347 -7.36 15.85 -15.91
C GLY A 347 -7.31 16.88 -17.06
N PRO A 348 -6.15 17.49 -17.32
CA PRO A 348 -5.99 18.37 -18.48
C PRO A 348 -6.20 17.55 -19.77
N ARG A 349 -6.85 18.20 -20.75
CA ARG A 349 -7.05 17.68 -22.10
C ARG A 349 -5.72 17.55 -22.84
#